data_8e66110bc86e2b60b8c771f69d6f295d
#
_entry.id   8e66110bc86e2b60b8c771f69d6f295d
#
_cell.length_a   1.000
_cell.length_b   1.000
_cell.length_c   1.000
_cell.angle_alpha   90.00
_cell.angle_beta   90.00
_cell.angle_gamma   90.00
#
_symmetry.space_group_name_H-M   'P 1'
#
loop_
_entity.id
_entity.type
_entity.pdbx_description
1 polymer ?
#
loop_
_entity_poly.entity_id
_entity_poly.type
_entity_poly.pdbx_seq_one_letter_code
_entity_poly.pdbx_strand_id
1 'polypeptide(L)'
;MSAATVVLPSASATYAQRVAFVSEIAGRLHSYGTTAQRLEAAVVGLSQKLGLDCEPWSNPTGIILSFSDPTKAIGSSDITRVIRLAPGENDLYKLSVADYVADSVANGRMSIAQGHTALRRLDREVDRRGKTLQVLAFGLAAAGVAGLWKLPWLDIATAGAIGMSIGLLTQYTDKRAATKEAGEALA
;
A
#
# COMPACT_ATOMS: atom_id res chain seq x y z
N MET A 1 17.70 32.61 26.23
CA MET A 1 17.58 31.19 25.82
C MET A 1 16.82 31.19 24.51
N SER A 2 17.56 31.12 23.39
CA SER A 2 16.96 31.11 22.05
C SER A 2 16.40 29.71 21.77
N ALA A 3 15.08 29.60 21.59
CA ALA A 3 14.47 28.35 21.14
C ALA A 3 14.97 28.08 19.71
N ALA A 4 15.82 27.08 19.57
CA ALA A 4 16.19 26.57 18.24
C ALA A 4 14.89 26.08 17.57
N THR A 5 14.43 26.84 16.57
CA THR A 5 13.35 26.40 15.69
C THR A 5 13.84 25.15 14.98
N VAL A 6 13.41 23.98 15.42
CA VAL A 6 13.65 22.72 14.70
C VAL A 6 12.92 22.84 13.37
N VAL A 7 13.67 23.20 12.32
CA VAL A 7 13.15 23.19 10.95
C VAL A 7 12.93 21.73 10.59
N LEU A 8 11.68 21.32 10.57
CA LEU A 8 11.30 19.96 10.20
C LEU A 8 11.80 19.70 8.77
N PRO A 9 12.41 18.54 8.46
CA PRO A 9 12.95 18.21 7.14
C PRO A 9 11.92 18.29 6.00
N SER A 10 10.63 18.21 6.32
CA SER A 10 9.51 18.40 5.38
C SER A 10 9.29 19.85 4.98
N ALA A 11 9.72 20.83 5.80
CA ALA A 11 9.54 22.26 5.51
C ALA A 11 10.44 22.76 4.37
N SER A 12 11.49 22.02 3.99
CA SER A 12 12.37 22.35 2.86
C SER A 12 11.87 21.76 1.53
N ALA A 13 10.85 20.90 1.54
CA ALA A 13 10.33 20.27 0.34
C ALA A 13 9.42 21.22 -0.45
N THR A 14 9.56 21.22 -1.78
CA THR A 14 8.68 22.00 -2.66
C THR A 14 7.24 21.49 -2.62
N TYR A 15 6.29 22.36 -2.99
CA TYR A 15 4.88 21.97 -3.13
C TYR A 15 4.71 20.71 -3.99
N ALA A 16 5.38 20.68 -5.15
CA ALA A 16 5.33 19.53 -6.07
C ALA A 16 5.87 18.23 -5.45
N GLN A 17 6.93 18.30 -4.64
CA GLN A 17 7.48 17.13 -3.94
C GLN A 17 6.51 16.59 -2.88
N ARG A 18 5.86 17.47 -2.13
CA ARG A 18 4.84 17.10 -1.15
C ARG A 18 3.63 16.44 -1.81
N VAL A 19 3.11 17.03 -2.88
CA VAL A 19 2.02 16.47 -3.70
C VAL A 19 2.40 15.09 -4.26
N ALA A 20 3.62 14.94 -4.80
CA ALA A 20 4.10 13.68 -5.35
C ALA A 20 4.16 12.58 -4.28
N PHE A 21 4.64 12.91 -3.07
CA PHE A 21 4.73 11.96 -1.97
C PHE A 21 3.36 11.50 -1.48
N VAL A 22 2.42 12.43 -1.25
CA VAL A 22 1.05 12.08 -0.86
C VAL A 22 0.37 11.21 -1.91
N SER A 23 0.54 11.55 -3.19
CA SER A 23 0.00 10.76 -4.31
C SER A 23 0.58 9.34 -4.36
N GLU A 24 1.88 9.17 -4.08
CA GLU A 24 2.52 7.86 -4.01
C GLU A 24 1.98 7.03 -2.83
N ILE A 25 1.87 7.63 -1.64
CA ILE A 25 1.28 6.95 -0.48
C ILE A 25 -0.16 6.53 -0.76
N ALA A 26 -0.99 7.41 -1.32
CA ALA A 26 -2.37 7.09 -1.68
C ALA A 26 -2.46 5.88 -2.62
N GLY A 27 -1.66 5.88 -3.69
CA GLY A 27 -1.60 4.76 -4.64
C GLY A 27 -1.19 3.44 -3.98
N ARG A 28 -0.22 3.46 -3.05
CA ARG A 28 0.23 2.27 -2.33
C ARG A 28 -0.81 1.76 -1.35
N LEU A 29 -1.43 2.64 -0.57
CA LEU A 29 -2.51 2.27 0.35
C LEU A 29 -3.65 1.58 -0.39
N HIS A 30 -4.01 2.09 -1.58
CA HIS A 30 -5.00 1.46 -2.44
C HIS A 30 -4.55 0.08 -2.91
N SER A 31 -3.33 -0.03 -3.48
CA SER A 31 -2.78 -1.28 -4.00
C SER A 31 -2.57 -2.35 -2.92
N TYR A 32 -2.44 -1.94 -1.65
CA TYR A 32 -2.30 -2.84 -0.51
C TYR A 32 -3.64 -3.15 0.18
N GLY A 33 -4.77 -2.84 -0.46
CA GLY A 33 -6.11 -3.26 -0.05
C GLY A 33 -6.72 -2.47 1.11
N THR A 34 -6.31 -1.22 1.30
CA THR A 34 -6.95 -0.33 2.28
C THR A 34 -8.36 0.04 1.84
N THR A 35 -9.31 0.09 2.79
CA THR A 35 -10.66 0.56 2.50
C THR A 35 -10.67 2.02 2.09
N ALA A 36 -11.61 2.44 1.21
CA ALA A 36 -11.70 3.81 0.71
C ALA A 36 -11.73 4.85 1.83
N GLN A 37 -12.59 4.66 2.83
CA GLN A 37 -12.71 5.58 3.97
C GLN A 37 -11.39 5.75 4.75
N ARG A 38 -10.67 4.64 5.01
CA ARG A 38 -9.39 4.68 5.72
C ARG A 38 -8.30 5.34 4.89
N LEU A 39 -8.28 5.06 3.58
CA LEU A 39 -7.35 5.67 2.64
C LEU A 39 -7.56 7.19 2.58
N GLU A 40 -8.80 7.64 2.39
CA GLU A 40 -9.14 9.06 2.30
C GLU A 40 -8.77 9.80 3.59
N ALA A 41 -9.11 9.25 4.75
CA ALA A 41 -8.74 9.82 6.04
C ALA A 41 -7.21 9.91 6.23
N ALA A 42 -6.46 8.88 5.84
CA ALA A 42 -5.00 8.86 5.92
C ALA A 42 -4.36 9.91 4.99
N VAL A 43 -4.89 10.04 3.77
CA VAL A 43 -4.42 11.02 2.78
C VAL A 43 -4.66 12.45 3.25
N VAL A 44 -5.85 12.75 3.77
CA VAL A 44 -6.17 14.07 4.33
C VAL A 44 -5.24 14.40 5.50
N GLY A 45 -5.10 13.48 6.45
CA GLY A 45 -4.24 13.68 7.63
C GLY A 45 -2.76 13.88 7.28
N LEU A 46 -2.23 13.12 6.30
CA LEU A 46 -0.87 13.26 5.81
C LEU A 46 -0.68 14.61 5.08
N SER A 47 -1.65 14.99 4.24
CA SER A 47 -1.62 16.26 3.49
C SER A 47 -1.54 17.45 4.44
N GLN A 48 -2.41 17.49 5.45
CA GLN A 48 -2.42 18.56 6.46
C GLN A 48 -1.08 18.69 7.19
N LYS A 49 -0.48 17.56 7.61
CA LYS A 49 0.84 17.55 8.26
C LYS A 49 1.96 18.03 7.33
N LEU A 50 1.81 17.89 6.04
CA LEU A 50 2.75 18.38 5.03
C LEU A 50 2.41 19.79 4.54
N GLY A 51 1.44 20.49 5.13
CA GLY A 51 1.02 21.83 4.74
C GLY A 51 0.38 21.89 3.36
N LEU A 52 -0.42 20.89 3.05
CA LEU A 52 -1.27 20.80 1.86
C LEU A 52 -2.72 20.67 2.29
N ASP A 53 -3.62 21.18 1.49
CA ASP A 53 -5.02 20.80 1.52
C ASP A 53 -5.30 19.77 0.42
N CYS A 54 -6.04 18.71 0.72
CA CYS A 54 -6.30 17.63 -0.21
C CYS A 54 -7.71 17.08 -0.03
N GLU A 55 -8.44 17.02 -1.15
CA GLU A 55 -9.73 16.34 -1.25
C GLU A 55 -9.55 15.03 -2.01
N PRO A 56 -9.42 13.90 -1.32
CA PRO A 56 -9.32 12.59 -1.95
C PRO A 56 -10.70 12.01 -2.25
N TRP A 57 -10.81 11.32 -3.38
CA TRP A 57 -11.93 10.46 -3.72
C TRP A 57 -11.40 9.13 -4.25
N SER A 58 -11.80 8.04 -3.59
CA SER A 58 -11.28 6.70 -3.88
C SER A 58 -12.42 5.76 -4.33
N ASN A 59 -12.13 4.97 -5.36
CA ASN A 59 -12.97 3.88 -5.82
C ASN A 59 -12.10 2.63 -6.10
N PRO A 60 -12.68 1.43 -6.35
CA PRO A 60 -11.91 0.20 -6.54
C PRO A 60 -10.90 0.24 -7.70
N THR A 61 -11.09 1.11 -8.69
CA THR A 61 -10.27 1.17 -9.92
C THR A 61 -9.42 2.42 -10.05
N GLY A 62 -9.37 3.25 -8.99
CA GLY A 62 -8.55 4.45 -9.02
C GLY A 62 -8.82 5.44 -7.91
N ILE A 63 -8.03 6.49 -7.91
CA ILE A 63 -8.08 7.57 -6.93
C ILE A 63 -8.03 8.90 -7.66
N ILE A 64 -8.82 9.86 -7.21
CA ILE A 64 -8.74 11.26 -7.60
C ILE A 64 -8.29 12.05 -6.37
N LEU A 65 -7.26 12.87 -6.53
CA LEU A 65 -6.70 13.71 -5.48
C LEU A 65 -6.69 15.15 -5.98
N SER A 66 -7.44 16.02 -5.34
CA SER A 66 -7.38 17.45 -5.60
C SER A 66 -6.57 18.13 -4.50
N PHE A 67 -5.48 18.80 -4.89
CA PHE A 67 -4.58 19.49 -3.96
C PHE A 67 -4.68 20.98 -4.15
N SER A 68 -4.70 21.71 -3.03
CA SER A 68 -4.51 23.15 -3.00
C SER A 68 -3.39 23.53 -2.03
N ASP A 69 -2.78 24.70 -2.27
CA ASP A 69 -1.79 25.28 -1.38
C ASP A 69 -2.47 26.31 -0.48
N PRO A 70 -2.67 26.03 0.82
CA PRO A 70 -3.40 26.93 1.71
C PRO A 70 -2.70 28.27 1.93
N THR A 71 -1.42 28.42 1.47
CA THR A 71 -0.67 29.68 1.57
C THR A 71 -0.89 30.61 0.37
N LYS A 72 -1.58 30.13 -0.67
CA LYS A 72 -1.85 30.86 -1.90
C LYS A 72 -3.30 31.25 -2.06
N ALA A 73 -3.58 32.18 -2.97
CA ALA A 73 -4.95 32.53 -3.29
C ALA A 73 -5.70 31.33 -3.86
N ILE A 74 -6.99 31.19 -3.49
CA ILE A 74 -7.86 30.12 -3.94
C ILE A 74 -7.85 30.04 -5.48
N GLY A 75 -7.64 28.83 -6.03
CA GLY A 75 -7.60 28.54 -7.45
C GLY A 75 -6.27 28.87 -8.14
N SER A 76 -5.25 29.38 -7.43
CA SER A 76 -3.97 29.75 -8.04
C SER A 76 -2.94 28.61 -8.14
N SER A 77 -3.18 27.49 -7.45
CA SER A 77 -2.22 26.36 -7.35
C SER A 77 -2.88 24.99 -7.24
N ASP A 78 -4.13 24.89 -7.69
CA ASP A 78 -4.86 23.63 -7.60
C ASP A 78 -4.29 22.61 -8.60
N ILE A 79 -3.98 21.41 -8.08
CA ILE A 79 -3.48 20.29 -8.87
C ILE A 79 -4.42 19.11 -8.63
N THR A 80 -5.08 18.66 -9.69
CA THR A 80 -5.84 17.41 -9.64
C THR A 80 -5.02 16.28 -10.26
N ARG A 81 -4.91 15.17 -9.53
CA ARG A 81 -4.28 13.93 -9.98
C ARG A 81 -5.32 12.83 -10.05
N VAL A 82 -5.39 12.18 -11.21
CA VAL A 82 -6.18 10.98 -11.44
C VAL A 82 -5.21 9.82 -11.59
N ILE A 83 -5.30 8.84 -10.68
CA ILE A 83 -4.43 7.67 -10.64
C ILE A 83 -5.32 6.45 -10.91
N ARG A 84 -5.11 5.78 -12.04
CA ARG A 84 -5.76 4.50 -12.33
C ARG A 84 -4.98 3.37 -11.69
N LEU A 85 -5.68 2.50 -10.97
CA LEU A 85 -5.10 1.38 -10.23
C LEU A 85 -6.04 0.18 -10.38
N ALA A 86 -5.47 -1.01 -10.48
CA ALA A 86 -6.25 -2.23 -10.30
C ALA A 86 -6.71 -2.34 -8.84
N PRO A 87 -7.83 -3.04 -8.56
CA PRO A 87 -8.22 -3.36 -7.20
C PRO A 87 -7.07 -4.01 -6.44
N GLY A 88 -6.75 -3.45 -5.27
CA GLY A 88 -5.60 -3.90 -4.48
C GLY A 88 -5.86 -5.22 -3.77
N GLU A 89 -4.79 -5.98 -3.54
CA GLU A 89 -4.80 -7.17 -2.69
C GLU A 89 -4.44 -6.80 -1.25
N ASN A 90 -4.99 -7.52 -0.28
CA ASN A 90 -4.71 -7.28 1.13
C ASN A 90 -3.28 -7.72 1.50
N ASP A 91 -2.35 -6.77 1.55
CA ASP A 91 -0.98 -6.98 2.02
C ASP A 91 -0.74 -6.15 3.29
N LEU A 92 -1.04 -6.76 4.44
CA LEU A 92 -0.94 -6.08 5.74
C LEU A 92 0.50 -5.70 6.10
N TYR A 93 1.50 -6.44 5.63
CA TYR A 93 2.90 -6.10 5.88
C TYR A 93 3.29 -4.82 5.13
N LYS A 94 3.03 -4.78 3.82
CA LYS A 94 3.30 -3.58 3.01
C LYS A 94 2.48 -2.38 3.48
N LEU A 95 1.23 -2.61 3.88
CA LEU A 95 0.38 -1.59 4.46
C LEU A 95 1.01 -0.98 5.72
N SER A 96 1.48 -1.82 6.66
CA SER A 96 2.11 -1.34 7.90
C SER A 96 3.40 -0.56 7.65
N VAL A 97 4.20 -0.98 6.67
CA VAL A 97 5.42 -0.26 6.29
C VAL A 97 5.10 1.07 5.62
N ALA A 98 4.11 1.11 4.72
CA ALA A 98 3.67 2.36 4.08
C ALA A 98 3.14 3.37 5.11
N ASP A 99 2.35 2.91 6.07
CA ASP A 99 1.83 3.71 7.18
C ASP A 99 2.97 4.26 8.05
N TYR A 100 3.94 3.41 8.43
CA TYR A 100 5.14 3.82 9.16
C TYR A 100 5.97 4.88 8.43
N VAL A 101 6.15 4.73 7.12
CA VAL A 101 6.89 5.71 6.30
C VAL A 101 6.12 7.03 6.23
N ALA A 102 4.80 6.99 6.00
CA ALA A 102 3.94 8.17 5.97
C ALA A 102 4.01 8.93 7.31
N ASP A 103 3.87 8.22 8.45
CA ASP A 103 3.96 8.83 9.78
C ASP A 103 5.36 9.38 10.07
N SER A 104 6.43 8.68 9.66
CA SER A 104 7.80 9.15 9.85
C SER A 104 8.11 10.42 9.07
N VAL A 105 7.61 10.55 7.84
CA VAL A 105 7.74 11.77 7.03
C VAL A 105 6.88 12.89 7.60
N ALA A 106 5.64 12.60 7.97
CA ALA A 106 4.70 13.55 8.56
C ALA A 106 5.22 14.18 9.86
N ASN A 107 5.94 13.40 10.70
CA ASN A 107 6.53 13.87 11.95
C ASN A 107 8.00 14.36 11.80
N GLY A 108 8.50 14.50 10.58
CA GLY A 108 9.85 15.01 10.31
C GLY A 108 10.99 14.08 10.72
N ARG A 109 10.70 12.81 11.05
CA ARG A 109 11.72 11.79 11.36
C ARG A 109 12.43 11.29 10.10
N MET A 110 11.79 11.47 8.94
CA MET A 110 12.29 11.05 7.63
C MET A 110 12.02 12.16 6.62
N SER A 111 12.98 12.42 5.72
CA SER A 111 12.73 13.32 4.59
C SER A 111 11.84 12.66 3.53
N ILE A 112 11.18 13.45 2.69
CA ILE A 112 10.37 12.95 1.57
C ILE A 112 11.21 12.05 0.64
N ALA A 113 12.46 12.42 0.35
CA ALA A 113 13.35 11.61 -0.47
C ALA A 113 13.69 10.24 0.14
N GLN A 114 13.90 10.21 1.46
CA GLN A 114 14.09 8.96 2.20
C GLN A 114 12.80 8.12 2.20
N GLY A 115 11.64 8.76 2.35
CA GLY A 115 10.34 8.10 2.26
C GLY A 115 10.14 7.41 0.90
N HIS A 116 10.35 8.12 -0.21
CA HIS A 116 10.33 7.54 -1.55
C HIS A 116 11.29 6.35 -1.71
N THR A 117 12.49 6.46 -1.15
CA THR A 117 13.48 5.37 -1.21
C THR A 117 13.03 4.14 -0.42
N ALA A 118 12.47 4.34 0.77
CA ALA A 118 11.94 3.26 1.60
C ALA A 118 10.77 2.53 0.89
N LEU A 119 9.85 3.29 0.32
CA LEU A 119 8.71 2.74 -0.43
C LEU A 119 9.15 1.94 -1.67
N ARG A 120 10.16 2.41 -2.41
CA ARG A 120 10.70 1.67 -3.57
C ARG A 120 11.43 0.39 -3.17
N ARG A 121 12.05 0.35 -1.99
CA ARG A 121 12.65 -0.90 -1.47
C ARG A 121 11.58 -1.93 -1.19
N LEU A 122 10.45 -1.51 -0.64
CA LEU A 122 9.31 -2.38 -0.36
C LEU A 122 8.78 -3.10 -1.61
N ASP A 123 8.80 -2.45 -2.77
CA ASP A 123 8.37 -3.06 -4.05
C ASP A 123 9.35 -4.14 -4.55
N ARG A 124 10.64 -4.01 -4.20
CA ARG A 124 11.69 -4.94 -4.63
C ARG A 124 11.81 -6.17 -3.74
N GLU A 125 11.26 -6.12 -2.54
CA GLU A 125 11.30 -7.26 -1.63
C GLU A 125 10.37 -8.37 -2.13
N VAL A 126 10.97 -9.35 -2.82
CA VAL A 126 10.27 -10.61 -3.12
C VAL A 126 10.23 -11.43 -1.84
N ASP A 127 9.11 -11.38 -1.13
CA ASP A 127 8.91 -12.20 0.06
C ASP A 127 8.74 -13.68 -0.30
N ARG A 128 9.88 -14.37 -0.50
CA ARG A 128 9.89 -15.82 -0.75
C ARG A 128 9.39 -16.60 0.46
N ARG A 129 9.62 -16.08 1.69
CA ARG A 129 9.18 -16.75 2.92
C ARG A 129 7.66 -16.63 3.08
N GLY A 130 7.09 -15.46 2.82
CA GLY A 130 5.65 -15.26 2.84
C GLY A 130 4.93 -16.16 1.86
N LYS A 131 5.46 -16.33 0.65
CA LYS A 131 4.90 -17.26 -0.35
C LYS A 131 4.87 -18.71 0.13
N THR A 132 5.95 -19.18 0.74
CA THR A 132 5.98 -20.55 1.30
C THR A 132 5.02 -20.69 2.46
N LEU A 133 4.99 -19.70 3.37
CA LEU A 133 4.04 -19.67 4.49
C LEU A 133 2.59 -19.62 4.02
N GLN A 134 2.31 -18.92 2.94
CA GLN A 134 0.96 -18.87 2.34
C GLN A 134 0.50 -20.25 1.88
N VAL A 135 1.35 -21.03 1.18
CA VAL A 135 1.01 -22.42 0.78
C VAL A 135 0.75 -23.30 1.99
N LEU A 136 1.61 -23.21 3.02
CA LEU A 136 1.42 -23.94 4.26
C LEU A 136 0.13 -23.54 4.99
N ALA A 137 -0.20 -22.25 4.98
CA ALA A 137 -1.43 -21.75 5.59
C ALA A 137 -2.68 -22.30 4.90
N PHE A 138 -2.70 -22.38 3.56
CA PHE A 138 -3.80 -23.02 2.82
C PHE A 138 -3.96 -24.49 3.20
N GLY A 139 -2.84 -25.24 3.32
CA GLY A 139 -2.85 -26.64 3.75
C GLY A 139 -3.35 -26.82 5.19
N LEU A 140 -2.84 -25.99 6.11
CA LEU A 140 -3.22 -26.04 7.53
C LEU A 140 -4.69 -25.64 7.74
N ALA A 141 -5.17 -24.64 7.01
CA ALA A 141 -6.57 -24.23 7.09
C ALA A 141 -7.51 -25.35 6.64
N ALA A 142 -7.22 -26.00 5.50
CA ALA A 142 -8.01 -27.11 4.98
C ALA A 142 -7.97 -28.32 5.94
N ALA A 143 -6.80 -28.69 6.44
CA ALA A 143 -6.66 -29.76 7.42
C ALA A 143 -7.36 -29.42 8.75
N GLY A 144 -7.29 -28.16 9.19
CA GLY A 144 -7.96 -27.69 10.41
C GLY A 144 -9.48 -27.81 10.33
N VAL A 145 -10.07 -27.42 9.20
CA VAL A 145 -11.54 -27.59 8.97
C VAL A 145 -11.92 -29.06 8.98
N ALA A 146 -11.18 -29.93 8.29
CA ALA A 146 -11.41 -31.36 8.29
C ALA A 146 -11.30 -31.98 9.70
N GLY A 147 -10.33 -31.51 10.49
CA GLY A 147 -10.14 -31.90 11.88
C GLY A 147 -11.29 -31.45 12.80
N LEU A 148 -11.82 -30.25 12.59
CA LEU A 148 -13.01 -29.75 13.31
C LEU A 148 -14.25 -30.62 13.09
N TRP A 149 -14.39 -31.21 11.90
CA TRP A 149 -15.46 -32.14 11.57
C TRP A 149 -15.19 -33.58 12.03
N LYS A 150 -14.06 -33.78 12.77
CA LYS A 150 -13.64 -35.08 13.30
C LYS A 150 -13.51 -36.17 12.23
N LEU A 151 -13.04 -35.80 11.05
CA LEU A 151 -12.79 -36.74 9.97
C LEU A 151 -11.60 -37.66 10.29
N PRO A 152 -11.52 -38.83 9.66
CA PRO A 152 -10.38 -39.74 9.79
C PRO A 152 -9.07 -39.07 9.41
N TRP A 153 -7.93 -39.48 9.96
CA TRP A 153 -6.62 -38.91 9.72
C TRP A 153 -6.23 -38.88 8.24
N LEU A 154 -6.65 -39.83 7.47
CA LEU A 154 -6.41 -39.89 6.03
C LEU A 154 -7.13 -38.73 5.30
N ASP A 155 -8.35 -38.44 5.69
CA ASP A 155 -9.15 -37.36 5.09
C ASP A 155 -8.59 -35.98 5.49
N ILE A 156 -8.09 -35.83 6.72
CA ILE A 156 -7.40 -34.62 7.18
C ILE A 156 -6.12 -34.40 6.36
N ALA A 157 -5.33 -35.45 6.13
CA ALA A 157 -4.10 -35.39 5.36
C ALA A 157 -4.37 -35.06 3.88
N THR A 158 -5.39 -35.67 3.28
CA THR A 158 -5.79 -35.37 1.88
C THR A 158 -6.33 -33.97 1.74
N ALA A 159 -7.17 -33.49 2.68
CA ALA A 159 -7.63 -32.10 2.70
C ALA A 159 -6.46 -31.11 2.78
N GLY A 160 -5.47 -31.37 3.63
CA GLY A 160 -4.26 -30.57 3.73
C GLY A 160 -3.45 -30.54 2.43
N ALA A 161 -3.27 -31.69 1.77
CA ALA A 161 -2.57 -31.80 0.50
C ALA A 161 -3.29 -31.04 -0.63
N ILE A 162 -4.62 -31.13 -0.69
CA ILE A 162 -5.45 -30.36 -1.62
C ILE A 162 -5.30 -28.86 -1.34
N GLY A 163 -5.37 -28.42 -0.08
CA GLY A 163 -5.17 -27.04 0.30
C GLY A 163 -3.80 -26.49 -0.14
N MET A 164 -2.73 -27.25 0.08
CA MET A 164 -1.38 -26.87 -0.40
C MET A 164 -1.33 -26.77 -1.94
N SER A 165 -1.98 -27.69 -2.65
CA SER A 165 -2.06 -27.67 -4.12
C SER A 165 -2.77 -26.43 -4.63
N ILE A 166 -3.86 -26.01 -3.98
CA ILE A 166 -4.56 -24.77 -4.27
C ILE A 166 -3.63 -23.56 -4.03
N GLY A 167 -2.93 -23.52 -2.89
CA GLY A 167 -1.97 -22.45 -2.59
C GLY A 167 -0.84 -22.34 -3.63
N LEU A 168 -0.35 -23.45 -4.17
CA LEU A 168 0.64 -23.47 -5.25
C LEU A 168 0.05 -22.96 -6.58
N LEU A 169 -1.18 -23.38 -6.90
CA LEU A 169 -1.88 -22.91 -8.10
C LEU A 169 -2.14 -21.41 -8.05
N THR A 170 -2.55 -20.86 -6.93
CA THR A 170 -2.73 -19.42 -6.75
C THR A 170 -1.43 -18.66 -7.04
N GLN A 171 -0.31 -19.10 -6.47
CA GLN A 171 0.99 -18.45 -6.73
C GLN A 171 1.43 -18.56 -8.21
N TYR A 172 1.05 -19.62 -8.89
CA TYR A 172 1.37 -19.80 -10.30
C TYR A 172 0.52 -18.86 -11.19
N THR A 173 -0.77 -18.69 -10.88
CA THR A 173 -1.67 -17.77 -11.59
C THR A 173 -1.26 -16.32 -11.39
N ASP A 174 -0.90 -15.92 -10.17
CA ASP A 174 -0.43 -14.55 -9.87
C ASP A 174 0.82 -14.19 -10.67
N LYS A 175 1.77 -15.13 -10.81
CA LYS A 175 2.95 -14.91 -11.64
C LYS A 175 2.60 -14.72 -13.13
N ARG A 176 1.62 -15.43 -13.64
CA ARG A 176 1.19 -15.31 -15.03
C ARG A 176 0.43 -14.01 -15.29
N ALA A 177 -0.41 -13.57 -14.36
CA ALA A 177 -1.12 -12.30 -14.46
C ALA A 177 -0.12 -11.12 -14.49
N ALA A 178 0.83 -11.08 -13.56
CA ALA A 178 1.88 -10.06 -13.53
C ALA A 178 2.75 -10.04 -14.79
N THR A 179 3.03 -11.21 -15.39
CA THR A 179 3.81 -11.29 -16.65
C THR A 179 3.02 -10.78 -17.85
N LYS A 180 1.71 -10.98 -17.85
CA LYS A 180 0.82 -10.54 -18.92
C LYS A 180 0.63 -9.02 -18.92
N GLU A 181 0.41 -8.43 -17.76
CA GLU A 181 0.35 -6.98 -17.58
C GLU A 181 1.67 -6.28 -17.97
N ALA A 182 2.82 -6.86 -17.61
CA ALA A 182 4.13 -6.35 -18.02
C ALA A 182 4.34 -6.45 -19.55
N GLY A 183 3.81 -7.47 -20.20
CA GLY A 183 3.86 -7.64 -21.66
C GLY A 183 2.99 -6.66 -22.42
N GLU A 184 1.79 -6.36 -21.92
CA GLU A 184 0.87 -5.37 -22.50
C GLU A 184 1.34 -3.92 -22.34
N ALA A 185 2.15 -3.63 -21.31
CA ALA A 185 2.74 -2.30 -21.11
C ALA A 185 3.94 -2.01 -22.03
N LEU A 186 4.48 -3.03 -22.73
CA LEU A 186 5.63 -2.93 -23.65
C LEU A 186 5.25 -3.01 -25.13
N ALA A 187 3.98 -3.21 -25.45
CA ALA A 187 3.44 -3.26 -26.79
C ALA A 187 2.70 -1.97 -27.15
#